data_e6842469615dd0cd5a00acbbab9fe478
#
_entry.id   e6842469615dd0cd5a00acbbab9fe478
#
_cell.length_a   1.000
_cell.length_b   1.000
_cell.length_c   1.000
_cell.angle_alpha   90.00
_cell.angle_beta   90.00
_cell.angle_gamma   90.00
#
_symmetry.space_group_name_H-M   'P 1'
#
loop_
_entity.id
_entity.type
_entity.pdbx_description
1 polymer ?
#
loop_
_entity_poly.entity_id
_entity_poly.type
_entity_poly.pdbx_seq_one_letter_code
_entity_poly.pdbx_strand_id
1 'polypeptide(L)'
;MLDRVHIVGVGSPFGDDRLGWVAAESLQRSPVLNGLEPGRIVISILDRPGAMLLALWDEADHVIVMDAVRSGAVPGTRHRLTASDVTDTRIPATSHGFGIVAALQLAQVLENLPDRLLLRGIEMDACCTGFTLSAAVIAAMPVFVREIEEETLALVGATHLFRSKTSSESPFFAR
;
A
#
# COMPACT_ATOMS: atom_id res chain seq x y z
N MET A 1 20.27 8.06 2.91
CA MET A 1 19.36 6.94 3.20
C MET A 1 18.75 6.52 1.89
N LEU A 2 18.61 5.24 1.58
CA LEU A 2 17.95 4.79 0.36
C LEU A 2 16.45 4.87 0.61
N ASP A 3 15.72 5.62 -0.24
CA ASP A 3 14.26 5.69 -0.14
C ASP A 3 13.69 4.27 -0.29
N ARG A 4 12.93 3.82 0.67
CA ARG A 4 12.32 2.49 0.70
C ARG A 4 10.86 2.59 0.31
N VAL A 5 10.36 1.56 -0.34
CA VAL A 5 8.91 1.36 -0.54
C VAL A 5 8.47 0.22 0.35
N HIS A 6 7.54 0.48 1.26
CA HIS A 6 6.94 -0.54 2.10
C HIS A 6 5.55 -0.88 1.57
N ILE A 7 5.38 -2.09 1.11
CA ILE A 7 4.09 -2.62 0.63
C ILE A 7 3.48 -3.45 1.75
N VAL A 8 2.30 -3.11 2.19
CA VAL A 8 1.63 -3.74 3.32
C VAL A 8 0.31 -4.36 2.87
N GLY A 9 0.21 -5.67 2.91
CA GLY A 9 -1.04 -6.41 2.75
C GLY A 9 -1.75 -6.53 4.09
N VAL A 10 -2.87 -5.84 4.24
CA VAL A 10 -3.72 -5.91 5.42
C VAL A 10 -4.89 -6.85 5.14
N GLY A 11 -5.37 -7.54 6.15
CA GLY A 11 -6.51 -8.41 5.99
C GLY A 11 -6.78 -9.29 7.20
N SER A 12 -7.59 -10.32 6.98
CA SER A 12 -7.84 -11.42 7.91
C SER A 12 -7.96 -12.75 7.15
N PRO A 13 -8.03 -13.91 7.82
CA PRO A 13 -8.09 -15.19 7.11
C PRO A 13 -9.44 -15.48 6.44
N PHE A 14 -10.42 -14.56 6.49
CA PHE A 14 -11.79 -14.83 6.08
C PHE A 14 -12.17 -14.17 4.76
N GLY A 15 -12.65 -14.97 3.81
CA GLY A 15 -13.25 -14.50 2.54
C GLY A 15 -12.40 -13.44 1.82
N ASP A 16 -13.06 -12.43 1.30
CA ASP A 16 -12.43 -11.34 0.55
C ASP A 16 -11.55 -10.42 1.41
N ASP A 17 -11.72 -10.46 2.71
CA ASP A 17 -10.87 -9.77 3.68
C ASP A 17 -9.39 -10.20 3.61
N ARG A 18 -9.15 -11.35 3.00
CA ARG A 18 -7.82 -11.93 2.79
C ARG A 18 -7.09 -11.34 1.57
N LEU A 19 -7.76 -10.53 0.75
CA LEU A 19 -7.19 -10.10 -0.54
C LEU A 19 -5.84 -9.37 -0.41
N GLY A 20 -5.66 -8.54 0.63
CA GLY A 20 -4.39 -7.86 0.86
C GLY A 20 -3.23 -8.83 1.11
N TRP A 21 -3.49 -9.93 1.82
CA TRP A 21 -2.50 -10.99 2.03
C TRP A 21 -2.14 -11.71 0.73
N VAL A 22 -3.15 -12.10 -0.06
CA VAL A 22 -2.95 -12.79 -1.34
C VAL A 22 -2.21 -11.91 -2.34
N ALA A 23 -2.52 -10.61 -2.38
CA ALA A 23 -1.79 -9.64 -3.20
C ALA A 23 -0.32 -9.52 -2.76
N ALA A 24 -0.07 -9.37 -1.46
CA ALA A 24 1.29 -9.29 -0.91
C ALA A 24 2.09 -10.56 -1.20
N GLU A 25 1.51 -11.76 -1.00
CA GLU A 25 2.13 -13.03 -1.36
C GLU A 25 2.47 -13.12 -2.86
N SER A 26 1.63 -12.56 -3.73
CA SER A 26 1.89 -12.52 -5.17
C SER A 26 3.05 -11.58 -5.50
N LEU A 27 3.09 -10.42 -4.87
CA LEU A 27 4.18 -9.44 -5.03
C LEU A 27 5.52 -9.96 -4.49
N GLN A 28 5.54 -10.72 -3.38
CA GLN A 28 6.74 -11.38 -2.86
C GLN A 28 7.35 -12.37 -3.87
N ARG A 29 6.54 -12.93 -4.75
CA ARG A 29 6.97 -13.84 -5.82
C ARG A 29 7.25 -13.15 -7.15
N SER A 30 7.08 -11.82 -7.22
CA SER A 30 7.28 -11.05 -8.45
C SER A 30 8.75 -11.05 -8.88
N PRO A 31 9.10 -11.54 -10.07
CA PRO A 31 10.45 -11.46 -10.61
C PRO A 31 10.89 -10.01 -10.82
N VAL A 32 9.95 -9.12 -11.11
CA VAL A 32 10.20 -7.71 -11.36
C VAL A 32 10.67 -7.02 -10.08
N LEU A 33 9.96 -7.22 -8.97
CA LEU A 33 10.32 -6.62 -7.68
C LEU A 33 11.57 -7.26 -7.08
N ASN A 34 11.73 -8.57 -7.25
CA ASN A 34 12.91 -9.31 -6.78
C ASN A 34 14.19 -8.97 -7.56
N GLY A 35 14.06 -8.38 -8.74
CA GLY A 35 15.20 -7.87 -9.54
C GLY A 35 15.75 -6.51 -9.09
N LEU A 36 15.09 -5.84 -8.13
CA LEU A 36 15.53 -4.57 -7.59
C LEU A 36 16.62 -4.75 -6.52
N GLU A 37 17.33 -3.66 -6.19
CA GLU A 37 18.34 -3.69 -5.14
C GLU A 37 17.78 -4.19 -3.81
N PRO A 38 18.49 -5.08 -3.09
CA PRO A 38 18.06 -5.59 -1.80
C PRO A 38 17.78 -4.45 -0.80
N GLY A 39 16.65 -4.55 -0.09
CA GLY A 39 16.25 -3.57 0.91
C GLY A 39 15.55 -2.32 0.38
N ARG A 40 15.39 -2.18 -0.95
CA ARG A 40 14.60 -1.09 -1.55
C ARG A 40 13.10 -1.30 -1.37
N ILE A 41 12.66 -2.53 -1.33
CA ILE A 41 11.27 -2.90 -1.15
C ILE A 41 11.15 -3.82 0.05
N VAL A 42 10.19 -3.53 0.91
CA VAL A 42 9.77 -4.39 2.02
C VAL A 42 8.31 -4.75 1.80
N ILE A 43 7.98 -6.02 1.87
CA ILE A 43 6.58 -6.49 1.73
C ILE A 43 6.18 -7.20 3.01
N SER A 44 5.19 -6.65 3.70
CA SER A 44 4.65 -7.17 4.95
C SER A 44 3.21 -7.63 4.81
N ILE A 45 2.84 -8.65 5.57
CA ILE A 45 1.48 -9.18 5.67
C ILE A 45 1.04 -9.01 7.12
N LEU A 46 -0.08 -8.34 7.35
CA LEU A 46 -0.55 -8.00 8.68
C LEU A 46 -2.02 -8.40 8.87
N ASP A 47 -2.29 -9.02 10.02
CA ASP A 47 -3.66 -9.30 10.46
C ASP A 47 -4.16 -8.11 11.30
N ARG A 48 -5.06 -7.31 10.73
CA ARG A 48 -5.76 -6.21 11.42
C ARG A 48 -4.84 -5.37 12.31
N PRO A 49 -3.81 -4.74 11.75
CA PRO A 49 -2.71 -4.15 12.54
C PRO A 49 -3.12 -2.97 13.43
N GLY A 50 -4.22 -2.28 13.10
CA GLY A 50 -4.63 -1.09 13.84
C GLY A 50 -3.47 -0.07 13.94
N ALA A 51 -3.25 0.49 15.13
CA ALA A 51 -2.19 1.47 15.39
C ALA A 51 -0.76 0.93 15.18
N MET A 52 -0.56 -0.39 15.16
CA MET A 52 0.76 -0.98 14.85
C MET A 52 1.24 -0.66 13.43
N LEU A 53 0.31 -0.27 12.55
CA LEU A 53 0.64 0.18 11.20
C LEU A 53 1.60 1.39 11.23
N LEU A 54 1.49 2.27 12.24
CA LEU A 54 2.33 3.45 12.37
C LEU A 54 3.82 3.11 12.58
N ALA A 55 4.11 2.00 13.25
CA ALA A 55 5.48 1.57 13.49
C ALA A 55 6.22 1.14 12.20
N LEU A 56 5.49 0.89 11.11
CA LEU A 56 6.06 0.52 9.83
C LEU A 56 6.52 1.74 9.01
N TRP A 57 6.11 2.94 9.39
CA TRP A 57 6.33 4.16 8.58
C TRP A 57 7.61 4.90 8.94
N ASP A 58 8.17 4.65 10.11
CA ASP A 58 9.39 5.31 10.57
C ASP A 58 10.61 5.02 9.70
N GLU A 59 10.56 3.92 8.91
CA GLU A 59 11.69 3.46 8.10
C GLU A 59 11.46 3.54 6.59
N ALA A 60 10.25 3.90 6.13
CA ALA A 60 9.89 3.90 4.72
C ALA A 60 9.50 5.29 4.22
N ASP A 61 10.14 5.74 3.15
CA ASP A 61 9.81 7.02 2.50
C ASP A 61 8.46 6.95 1.75
N HIS A 62 8.05 5.75 1.34
CA HIS A 62 6.80 5.51 0.61
C HIS A 62 6.10 4.26 1.13
N VAL A 63 4.80 4.34 1.33
CA VAL A 63 3.98 3.22 1.81
C VAL A 63 2.82 2.95 0.87
N ILE A 64 2.63 1.68 0.49
CA ILE A 64 1.46 1.21 -0.23
C ILE A 64 0.72 0.23 0.68
N VAL A 65 -0.50 0.56 1.08
CA VAL A 65 -1.35 -0.33 1.88
C VAL A 65 -2.41 -0.95 0.97
N MET A 66 -2.54 -2.27 1.03
CA MET A 66 -3.53 -3.06 0.28
C MET A 66 -4.52 -3.68 1.25
N ASP A 67 -5.82 -3.46 1.03
CA ASP A 67 -6.90 -3.99 1.88
C ASP A 67 -8.20 -4.23 1.09
N ALA A 68 -9.12 -4.98 1.68
CA ALA A 68 -10.48 -5.11 1.18
C ALA A 68 -11.27 -3.82 1.43
N VAL A 69 -12.09 -3.42 0.46
CA VAL A 69 -12.93 -2.22 0.55
C VAL A 69 -14.38 -2.62 0.59
N ARG A 70 -15.16 -1.91 1.41
CA ARG A 70 -16.61 -2.02 1.49
C ARG A 70 -17.23 -0.63 1.31
N SER A 71 -17.31 -0.18 0.07
CA SER A 71 -17.89 1.12 -0.28
C SER A 71 -19.33 1.02 -0.78
N GLY A 72 -19.79 -0.19 -1.10
CA GLY A 72 -21.05 -0.45 -1.79
C GLY A 72 -20.93 -0.39 -3.31
N ALA A 73 -19.73 -0.33 -3.85
CA ALA A 73 -19.46 -0.47 -5.27
C ALA A 73 -19.70 -1.92 -5.73
N VAL A 74 -19.60 -2.16 -7.04
CA VAL A 74 -19.69 -3.52 -7.59
C VAL A 74 -18.50 -4.34 -7.10
N PRO A 75 -18.70 -5.57 -6.57
CA PRO A 75 -17.61 -6.45 -6.16
C PRO A 75 -16.55 -6.60 -7.25
N GLY A 76 -15.26 -6.54 -6.88
CA GLY A 76 -14.15 -6.56 -7.82
C GLY A 76 -13.73 -5.17 -8.33
N THR A 77 -14.46 -4.09 -8.01
CA THR A 77 -14.02 -2.72 -8.32
C THR A 77 -12.72 -2.41 -7.58
N ARG A 78 -11.72 -1.92 -8.33
CA ARG A 78 -10.45 -1.52 -7.75
C ARG A 78 -10.50 -0.06 -7.31
N HIS A 79 -10.06 0.20 -6.09
CA HIS A 79 -10.01 1.52 -5.46
C HIS A 79 -8.58 2.02 -5.35
N ARG A 80 -8.44 3.31 -5.61
CA ARG A 80 -7.18 4.04 -5.52
C ARG A 80 -7.41 5.30 -4.70
N LEU A 81 -6.82 5.33 -3.51
CA LEU A 81 -7.02 6.39 -2.53
C LEU A 81 -5.66 6.93 -2.08
N THR A 82 -5.63 8.20 -1.72
CA THR A 82 -4.49 8.86 -1.08
C THR A 82 -4.78 9.09 0.42
N ALA A 83 -3.77 9.52 1.17
CA ALA A 83 -3.98 9.85 2.59
C ALA A 83 -5.05 10.94 2.78
N SER A 84 -5.10 11.93 1.89
CA SER A 84 -6.11 13.01 1.94
C SER A 84 -7.52 12.50 1.67
N ASP A 85 -7.67 11.48 0.83
CA ASP A 85 -8.99 10.91 0.55
C ASP A 85 -9.57 10.18 1.78
N VAL A 86 -8.71 9.60 2.62
CA VAL A 86 -9.13 8.80 3.79
C VAL A 86 -9.40 9.65 5.01
N THR A 87 -8.79 10.82 5.11
CA THR A 87 -9.07 11.78 6.20
C THR A 87 -10.34 12.58 6.00
N ASP A 88 -10.90 12.59 4.78
CA ASP A 88 -12.24 13.13 4.53
C ASP A 88 -13.29 12.11 5.05
N THR A 89 -14.04 12.53 6.07
CA THR A 89 -15.05 11.72 6.78
C THR A 89 -16.20 11.18 5.91
N ARG A 90 -16.17 11.42 4.61
CA ARG A 90 -17.16 11.00 3.62
C ARG A 90 -16.83 9.69 2.91
N ILE A 91 -15.65 9.12 3.12
CA ILE A 91 -15.27 7.87 2.45
C ILE A 91 -15.82 6.68 3.23
N PRO A 92 -16.47 5.73 2.53
CA PRO A 92 -16.95 4.50 3.15
C PRO A 92 -15.80 3.73 3.78
N ALA A 93 -16.05 3.20 4.97
CA ALA A 93 -15.07 2.42 5.71
C ALA A 93 -14.55 1.23 4.88
N THR A 94 -13.26 0.96 4.93
CA THR A 94 -12.70 -0.34 4.54
C THR A 94 -13.34 -1.44 5.40
N SER A 95 -13.26 -2.71 5.02
CA SER A 95 -13.84 -3.82 5.81
C SER A 95 -13.31 -3.85 7.25
N HIS A 96 -12.08 -3.37 7.45
CA HIS A 96 -11.44 -3.07 8.74
C HIS A 96 -11.48 -1.57 9.06
N GLY A 97 -12.50 -0.87 8.57
CA GLY A 97 -12.62 0.59 8.52
C GLY A 97 -12.28 1.35 9.80
N PHE A 98 -12.36 0.71 10.96
CA PHE A 98 -11.87 1.28 12.20
C PHE A 98 -10.35 1.17 12.37
N GLY A 99 -9.69 0.18 11.74
CA GLY A 99 -8.27 -0.06 11.93
C GLY A 99 -7.38 0.89 11.13
N ILE A 100 -7.53 0.91 9.80
CA ILE A 100 -6.65 1.70 8.92
C ILE A 100 -6.99 3.19 9.00
N VAL A 101 -8.26 3.56 8.90
CA VAL A 101 -8.69 4.97 9.00
C VAL A 101 -8.29 5.57 10.35
N ALA A 102 -8.54 4.87 11.45
CA ALA A 102 -8.15 5.33 12.78
C ALA A 102 -6.62 5.42 12.93
N ALA A 103 -5.86 4.47 12.37
CA ALA A 103 -4.41 4.53 12.34
C ALA A 103 -3.91 5.74 11.55
N LEU A 104 -4.50 6.04 10.38
CA LEU A 104 -4.15 7.21 9.58
C LEU A 104 -4.49 8.53 10.27
N GLN A 105 -5.64 8.63 10.90
CA GLN A 105 -6.03 9.79 11.69
C GLN A 105 -5.07 10.01 12.87
N LEU A 106 -4.68 8.93 13.54
CA LEU A 106 -3.69 9.01 14.61
C LEU A 106 -2.32 9.45 14.08
N ALA A 107 -1.87 8.88 12.96
CA ALA A 107 -0.62 9.27 12.31
C ALA A 107 -0.61 10.76 11.91
N GLN A 108 -1.75 11.27 11.43
CA GLN A 108 -1.90 12.69 11.11
C GLN A 108 -1.77 13.58 12.36
N VAL A 109 -2.40 13.19 13.47
CA VAL A 109 -2.31 13.92 14.75
C VAL A 109 -0.89 13.90 15.32
N LEU A 110 -0.18 12.79 15.13
CA LEU A 110 1.20 12.61 15.58
C LEU A 110 2.25 13.20 14.62
N GLU A 111 1.81 13.81 13.51
CA GLU A 111 2.69 14.30 12.43
C GLU A 111 3.64 13.21 11.91
N ASN A 112 3.18 11.95 11.90
CA ASN A 112 3.91 10.75 11.50
C ASN A 112 3.27 10.06 10.28
N LEU A 113 2.84 10.84 9.28
CA LEU A 113 2.43 10.29 7.99
C LEU A 113 3.64 10.17 7.08
N PRO A 114 3.78 9.07 6.34
CA PRO A 114 4.84 8.95 5.33
C PRO A 114 4.62 9.99 4.21
N ASP A 115 5.71 10.46 3.60
CA ASP A 115 5.68 11.45 2.53
C ASP A 115 4.74 11.07 1.38
N ARG A 116 4.67 9.77 1.09
CA ARG A 116 3.73 9.20 0.12
C ARG A 116 3.05 7.97 0.69
N LEU A 117 1.78 8.11 0.96
CA LEU A 117 0.89 7.00 1.35
C LEU A 117 -0.13 6.76 0.25
N LEU A 118 -0.12 5.56 -0.28
CA LEU A 118 -1.07 5.08 -1.27
C LEU A 118 -1.91 3.96 -0.66
N LEU A 119 -3.23 4.10 -0.75
CA LEU A 119 -4.16 3.06 -0.33
C LEU A 119 -4.77 2.43 -1.57
N ARG A 120 -4.71 1.14 -1.65
CA ARG A 120 -5.21 0.33 -2.76
C ARG A 120 -6.13 -0.74 -2.23
N GLY A 121 -7.23 -0.95 -2.91
CA GLY A 121 -8.18 -1.96 -2.50
C GLY A 121 -9.01 -2.52 -3.62
N ILE A 122 -9.67 -3.63 -3.32
CA ILE A 122 -10.70 -4.21 -4.19
C ILE A 122 -12.00 -4.27 -3.38
N GLU A 123 -13.10 -3.86 -4.01
CA GLU A 123 -14.42 -4.00 -3.42
C GLU A 123 -14.74 -5.47 -3.17
N MET A 124 -15.04 -5.78 -1.91
CA MET A 124 -15.37 -7.13 -1.49
C MET A 124 -16.81 -7.51 -1.85
N ASP A 125 -17.07 -8.80 -2.02
CA ASP A 125 -18.42 -9.32 -2.06
C ASP A 125 -18.94 -9.48 -0.63
N ALA A 126 -19.99 -8.73 -0.30
CA ALA A 126 -20.62 -8.77 1.04
C ALA A 126 -21.21 -10.17 1.38
N CYS A 127 -21.46 -10.99 0.37
CA CYS A 127 -21.98 -12.34 0.54
C CYS A 127 -20.88 -13.41 0.65
N CYS A 128 -19.62 -13.02 0.49
CA CYS A 128 -18.50 -13.96 0.55
C CYS A 128 -18.26 -14.42 1.99
N THR A 129 -18.59 -15.67 2.25
CA THR A 129 -18.37 -16.34 3.53
C THR A 129 -17.35 -17.47 3.38
N GLY A 130 -16.58 -17.76 4.44
CA GLY A 130 -15.58 -18.83 4.44
C GLY A 130 -14.15 -18.31 4.32
N PHE A 131 -13.27 -19.11 3.72
CA PHE A 131 -11.82 -18.85 3.71
C PHE A 131 -11.25 -18.57 2.32
N THR A 132 -12.10 -18.52 1.30
CA THR A 132 -11.69 -18.31 -0.10
C THR A 132 -12.17 -16.95 -0.60
N LEU A 133 -11.40 -16.35 -1.50
CA LEU A 133 -11.82 -15.13 -2.18
C LEU A 133 -13.03 -15.39 -3.08
N SER A 134 -13.89 -14.38 -3.25
CA SER A 134 -14.99 -14.41 -4.21
C SER A 134 -14.48 -14.42 -5.65
N ALA A 135 -15.30 -14.88 -6.58
CA ALA A 135 -14.97 -14.91 -8.00
C ALA A 135 -14.66 -13.50 -8.55
N ALA A 136 -15.35 -12.48 -8.05
CA ALA A 136 -15.14 -11.09 -8.46
C ALA A 136 -13.75 -10.58 -8.06
N VAL A 137 -13.34 -10.84 -6.81
CA VAL A 137 -12.01 -10.46 -6.32
C VAL A 137 -10.92 -11.26 -7.02
N ILE A 138 -11.11 -12.58 -7.21
CA ILE A 138 -10.16 -13.42 -7.97
C ILE A 138 -9.95 -12.86 -9.39
N ALA A 139 -11.01 -12.47 -10.08
CA ALA A 139 -10.92 -11.92 -11.42
C ALA A 139 -10.19 -10.56 -11.48
N ALA A 140 -10.33 -9.73 -10.45
CA ALA A 140 -9.67 -8.42 -10.35
C ALA A 140 -8.19 -8.50 -9.94
N MET A 141 -7.79 -9.55 -9.22
CA MET A 141 -6.48 -9.70 -8.59
C MET A 141 -5.28 -9.56 -9.55
N PRO A 142 -5.26 -10.18 -10.76
CA PRO A 142 -4.09 -10.08 -11.65
C PRO A 142 -3.80 -8.65 -12.10
N VAL A 143 -4.85 -7.86 -12.36
CA VAL A 143 -4.70 -6.45 -12.75
C VAL A 143 -4.29 -5.62 -11.53
N PHE A 144 -4.87 -5.88 -10.37
CA PHE A 144 -4.55 -5.21 -9.12
C PHE A 144 -3.08 -5.36 -8.74
N VAL A 145 -2.55 -6.59 -8.76
CA VAL A 145 -1.13 -6.87 -8.45
C VAL A 145 -0.20 -6.14 -9.43
N ARG A 146 -0.51 -6.18 -10.74
CA ARG A 146 0.27 -5.46 -11.76
C ARG A 146 0.28 -3.95 -11.53
N GLU A 147 -0.86 -3.34 -11.19
CA GLU A 147 -0.94 -1.90 -10.87
C GLU A 147 -0.03 -1.55 -9.69
N ILE A 148 0.02 -2.39 -8.66
CA ILE A 148 0.92 -2.20 -7.50
C ILE A 148 2.39 -2.32 -7.91
N GLU A 149 2.74 -3.28 -8.77
CA GLU A 149 4.11 -3.41 -9.31
C GLU A 149 4.53 -2.15 -10.08
N GLU A 150 3.68 -1.66 -10.98
CA GLU A 150 3.94 -0.46 -11.77
C GLU A 150 4.10 0.78 -10.89
N GLU A 151 3.25 0.95 -9.88
CA GLU A 151 3.36 2.04 -8.92
C GLU A 151 4.64 1.96 -8.08
N THR A 152 4.99 0.75 -7.64
CA THR A 152 6.22 0.51 -6.88
C THR A 152 7.46 0.89 -7.71
N LEU A 153 7.50 0.46 -8.97
CA LEU A 153 8.58 0.81 -9.90
C LEU A 153 8.66 2.32 -10.14
N ALA A 154 7.52 3.00 -10.28
CA ALA A 154 7.48 4.44 -10.44
C ALA A 154 8.02 5.17 -9.21
N LEU A 155 7.70 4.71 -8.00
CA LEU A 155 8.21 5.28 -6.75
C LEU A 155 9.73 5.09 -6.64
N VAL A 156 10.23 3.89 -6.90
CA VAL A 156 11.67 3.57 -6.88
C VAL A 156 12.42 4.33 -7.98
N GLY A 157 11.84 4.46 -9.18
CA GLY A 157 12.44 5.17 -10.33
C GLY A 157 12.47 6.68 -10.15
N ALA A 158 11.43 7.27 -9.58
CA ALA A 158 11.36 8.71 -9.31
C ALA A 158 12.46 9.15 -8.35
N THR A 159 12.79 8.32 -7.37
CA THR A 159 13.87 8.55 -6.41
C THR A 159 15.25 8.60 -7.07
N HIS A 160 15.50 7.76 -8.08
CA HIS A 160 16.77 7.75 -8.80
C HIS A 160 17.01 9.03 -9.61
N LEU A 161 15.95 9.58 -10.22
CA LEU A 161 16.02 10.80 -11.02
C LEU A 161 16.25 12.06 -10.15
N PHE A 162 15.74 12.08 -8.94
CA PHE A 162 15.92 13.21 -8.03
C PHE A 162 17.34 13.27 -7.46
N ARG A 163 17.95 12.11 -7.13
CA ARG A 163 19.33 12.03 -6.63
C ARG A 163 20.38 12.37 -7.68
N SER A 164 20.18 12.02 -8.93
CA SER A 164 21.13 12.35 -9.99
C SER A 164 21.21 13.86 -10.24
N LYS A 165 20.15 14.62 -9.93
CA LYS A 165 20.13 16.11 -10.05
C LYS A 165 20.80 16.82 -8.88
N THR A 166 20.78 16.27 -7.67
CA THR A 166 21.40 16.88 -6.49
C THR A 166 22.90 16.58 -6.35
N SER A 167 23.42 15.59 -7.05
CA SER A 167 24.86 15.26 -7.05
C SER A 167 25.69 16.05 -8.07
N SER A 168 25.05 16.87 -8.92
CA SER A 168 25.75 17.64 -9.96
C SER A 168 26.01 19.11 -9.62
N GLU A 169 25.62 19.56 -8.43
CA GLU A 169 25.94 20.93 -7.97
C GLU A 169 26.87 20.89 -6.75
N SER A 170 28.14 20.66 -7.01
CA SER A 170 29.22 21.11 -6.13
C SER A 170 29.83 22.35 -6.76
N PRO A 171 29.61 23.55 -6.24
CA PRO A 171 30.36 24.71 -6.69
C PRO A 171 31.76 24.64 -6.11
N PHE A 172 32.70 24.59 -6.99
CA PHE A 172 34.06 25.00 -6.86
C PHE A 172 34.21 26.20 -5.90
N PHE A 173 34.91 25.99 -4.80
CA PHE A 173 35.64 27.05 -4.15
C PHE A 173 37.13 26.86 -4.46
N ALA A 174 37.61 27.66 -5.40
CA ALA A 174 39.03 27.92 -5.58
C ALA A 174 39.26 29.40 -5.27
N ARG A 175 40.20 29.61 -4.33
CA ARG A 175 40.94 30.83 -3.93
C ARG A 175 40.25 31.85 -3.07
#